data_3e959cc275627541a12d74bfadcfb859
#
_entry.id   3e959cc275627541a12d74bfadcfb859
#
_cell.length_a   1.000
_cell.length_b   1.000
_cell.length_c   1.000
_cell.angle_alpha   90.00
_cell.angle_beta   90.00
_cell.angle_gamma   90.00
#
_symmetry.space_group_name_H-M   'P 1'
#
loop_
_entity.id
_entity.type
_entity.pdbx_description
1 polymer ?
#
loop_
_entity_poly.entity_id
_entity_poly.type
_entity_poly.pdbx_seq_one_letter_code
_entity_poly.pdbx_strand_id
1 'polypeptide(L)'
;MENLVRLRKLRNTFQNEICQLLEMGGELMLGLLPNVMDKLSLSVPVDQLQLELKKALVEQTQWVETIFERTVLIASTDHYEEEKIKVHPLAAPISLQLLEKLLQILSADQPLSQDKLDFINDVRLALGVSGKDVDKLIEQIDYLRRRNFTTNLLELLEEEQRYWVAQMIWRAIHADHRVDQREYKYVETILQLIEHDPLRFQQLCQLDSQVPFPSIIGLDQNLRKEIYRYIVEIMMIDDEYTEEEANFVRDVGEQLGYDAHERDKVIQPVASAQMIRKIHFQD
;
A
#
# COMPACT_ATOMS: atom_id res chain seq x y z
N MET A 1 -2.72 -20.05 -5.45
CA MET A 1 -3.60 -19.94 -6.65
C MET A 1 -4.67 -18.85 -6.47
N GLU A 2 -5.31 -18.77 -5.33
CA GLU A 2 -6.36 -17.79 -4.98
C GLU A 2 -5.90 -16.34 -5.07
N ASN A 3 -4.70 -16.07 -4.60
CA ASN A 3 -4.07 -14.76 -4.62
C ASN A 3 -3.90 -14.20 -6.05
N LEU A 4 -3.38 -14.99 -6.98
CA LEU A 4 -3.21 -14.57 -8.38
C LEU A 4 -4.56 -14.25 -9.05
N VAL A 5 -5.64 -14.96 -8.70
CA VAL A 5 -7.00 -14.68 -9.19
C VAL A 5 -7.47 -13.32 -8.67
N ARG A 6 -7.23 -13.03 -7.40
CA ARG A 6 -7.54 -11.73 -6.78
C ARG A 6 -6.79 -10.58 -7.45
N LEU A 7 -5.47 -10.72 -7.63
CA LEU A 7 -4.63 -9.70 -8.29
C LEU A 7 -5.09 -9.44 -9.72
N ARG A 8 -5.42 -10.48 -10.50
CA ARG A 8 -5.96 -10.34 -11.85
C ARG A 8 -7.32 -9.64 -11.87
N LYS A 9 -8.18 -9.90 -10.90
CA LYS A 9 -9.47 -9.21 -10.77
C LYS A 9 -9.27 -7.71 -10.49
N LEU A 10 -8.39 -7.37 -9.55
CA LEU A 10 -8.03 -5.97 -9.27
C LEU A 10 -7.46 -5.29 -10.51
N ARG A 11 -6.52 -5.94 -11.21
CA ARG A 11 -5.98 -5.44 -12.47
C ARG A 11 -7.08 -5.10 -13.46
N ASN A 12 -7.97 -6.04 -13.74
CA ASN A 12 -9.02 -5.84 -14.74
C ASN A 12 -9.92 -4.66 -14.38
N THR A 13 -10.30 -4.53 -13.11
CA THR A 13 -11.13 -3.40 -12.64
C THR A 13 -10.38 -2.08 -12.83
N PHE A 14 -9.15 -1.96 -12.33
CA PHE A 14 -8.39 -0.73 -12.36
C PHE A 14 -7.93 -0.35 -13.77
N GLN A 15 -7.53 -1.32 -14.58
CA GLN A 15 -7.19 -1.09 -15.99
C GLN A 15 -8.38 -0.51 -16.74
N ASN A 16 -9.58 -1.07 -16.58
CA ASN A 16 -10.79 -0.55 -17.21
C ASN A 16 -11.11 0.89 -16.76
N GLU A 17 -10.97 1.19 -15.47
CA GLU A 17 -11.16 2.56 -14.96
C GLU A 17 -10.20 3.56 -15.64
N ILE A 18 -8.92 3.23 -15.72
CA ILE A 18 -7.91 4.10 -16.35
C ILE A 18 -8.13 4.23 -17.86
N CYS A 19 -8.44 3.14 -18.57
CA CYS A 19 -8.73 3.17 -20.01
C CYS A 19 -9.97 4.03 -20.31
N GLN A 20 -11.04 3.95 -19.50
CA GLN A 20 -12.21 4.80 -19.64
C GLN A 20 -11.87 6.30 -19.45
N LEU A 21 -11.00 6.64 -18.50
CA LEU A 21 -10.56 8.02 -18.31
C LEU A 21 -9.75 8.54 -19.52
N LEU A 22 -8.91 7.70 -20.13
CA LEU A 22 -8.18 8.04 -21.34
C LEU A 22 -9.14 8.26 -22.52
N GLU A 23 -10.11 7.39 -22.71
CA GLU A 23 -11.15 7.53 -23.75
C GLU A 23 -11.96 8.82 -23.59
N MET A 24 -12.49 9.08 -22.40
CA MET A 24 -13.24 10.30 -22.08
C MET A 24 -12.39 11.56 -22.32
N GLY A 25 -11.14 11.56 -21.88
CA GLY A 25 -10.21 12.66 -22.11
C GLY A 25 -9.94 12.86 -23.61
N GLY A 26 -9.76 11.77 -24.35
CA GLY A 26 -9.55 11.78 -25.79
C GLY A 26 -10.76 12.31 -26.57
N GLU A 27 -11.98 11.89 -26.21
CA GLU A 27 -13.21 12.40 -26.81
C GLU A 27 -13.41 13.90 -26.58
N LEU A 28 -13.13 14.34 -25.33
CA LEU A 28 -13.18 15.77 -25.00
C LEU A 28 -12.19 16.58 -25.84
N MET A 29 -10.95 16.11 -25.96
CA MET A 29 -9.91 16.76 -26.75
C MET A 29 -10.29 16.81 -28.24
N LEU A 30 -10.80 15.71 -28.80
CA LEU A 30 -11.30 15.65 -30.17
C LEU A 30 -12.43 16.65 -30.42
N GLY A 31 -13.35 16.81 -29.48
CA GLY A 31 -14.46 17.78 -29.57
C GLY A 31 -14.01 19.22 -29.46
N LEU A 32 -12.94 19.52 -28.72
CA LEU A 32 -12.40 20.87 -28.56
C LEU A 32 -11.44 21.28 -29.68
N LEU A 33 -10.85 20.33 -30.40
CA LEU A 33 -9.82 20.58 -31.38
C LEU A 33 -10.17 21.62 -32.46
N PRO A 34 -11.36 21.58 -33.08
CA PRO A 34 -11.74 22.59 -34.08
C PRO A 34 -11.72 24.01 -33.51
N ASN A 35 -12.27 24.21 -32.31
CA ASN A 35 -12.34 25.53 -31.68
C ASN A 35 -10.94 26.05 -31.27
N VAL A 36 -10.04 25.18 -30.88
CA VAL A 36 -8.65 25.54 -30.53
C VAL A 36 -7.87 25.91 -31.79
N MET A 37 -8.05 25.16 -32.88
CA MET A 37 -7.41 25.43 -34.16
C MET A 37 -7.81 26.78 -34.71
N ASP A 38 -9.11 27.12 -34.69
CA ASP A 38 -9.62 28.40 -35.16
C ASP A 38 -9.05 29.57 -34.33
N LYS A 39 -8.98 29.43 -33.01
CA LYS A 39 -8.41 30.45 -32.10
C LYS A 39 -6.91 30.68 -32.31
N LEU A 40 -6.16 29.62 -32.61
CA LEU A 40 -4.70 29.69 -32.77
C LEU A 40 -4.28 29.95 -34.22
N SER A 41 -5.22 30.06 -35.16
CA SER A 41 -4.96 30.25 -36.60
C SER A 41 -3.94 29.26 -37.17
N LEU A 42 -4.03 27.99 -36.73
CA LEU A 42 -3.09 26.94 -37.17
C LEU A 42 -3.48 26.44 -38.56
N SER A 43 -2.46 26.28 -39.44
CA SER A 43 -2.64 25.86 -40.85
C SER A 43 -2.66 24.33 -41.04
N VAL A 44 -2.61 23.55 -39.99
CA VAL A 44 -2.61 22.08 -40.06
C VAL A 44 -4.06 21.58 -40.27
N PRO A 45 -4.31 20.61 -41.16
CA PRO A 45 -5.64 20.03 -41.34
C PRO A 45 -6.17 19.37 -40.09
N VAL A 46 -7.39 19.70 -39.68
CA VAL A 46 -8.05 19.15 -38.47
C VAL A 46 -8.08 17.62 -38.49
N ASP A 47 -8.41 17.04 -39.67
CA ASP A 47 -8.48 15.58 -39.87
C ASP A 47 -7.16 14.88 -39.56
N GLN A 48 -6.04 15.51 -39.93
CA GLN A 48 -4.70 14.96 -39.67
C GLN A 48 -4.41 14.94 -38.17
N LEU A 49 -4.72 16.02 -37.43
CA LEU A 49 -4.54 16.10 -35.99
C LEU A 49 -5.46 15.15 -35.25
N GLN A 50 -6.72 14.98 -35.69
CA GLN A 50 -7.64 14.01 -35.16
C GLN A 50 -7.10 12.57 -35.32
N LEU A 51 -6.51 12.25 -36.49
CA LEU A 51 -5.91 10.95 -36.72
C LEU A 51 -4.70 10.70 -35.78
N GLU A 52 -3.82 11.69 -35.64
CA GLU A 52 -2.65 11.58 -34.76
C GLU A 52 -3.06 11.46 -33.29
N LEU A 53 -4.09 12.20 -32.84
CA LEU A 53 -4.63 12.07 -31.48
C LEU A 53 -5.21 10.66 -31.23
N LYS A 54 -5.97 10.12 -32.19
CA LYS A 54 -6.49 8.74 -32.08
C LYS A 54 -5.37 7.70 -31.99
N LYS A 55 -4.31 7.85 -32.78
CA LYS A 55 -3.14 6.96 -32.67
C LYS A 55 -2.48 7.06 -31.30
N ALA A 56 -2.26 8.29 -30.81
CA ALA A 56 -1.67 8.50 -29.50
C ALA A 56 -2.50 7.86 -28.38
N LEU A 57 -3.84 7.95 -28.45
CA LEU A 57 -4.74 7.30 -27.48
C LEU A 57 -4.62 5.79 -27.51
N VAL A 58 -4.54 5.17 -28.70
CA VAL A 58 -4.34 3.72 -28.81
C VAL A 58 -3.00 3.31 -28.20
N GLU A 59 -1.93 4.06 -28.49
CA GLU A 59 -0.60 3.80 -27.92
C GLU A 59 -0.59 3.95 -26.39
N GLN A 60 -1.25 4.97 -25.85
CA GLN A 60 -1.39 5.18 -24.39
C GLN A 60 -2.15 4.02 -23.74
N THR A 61 -3.26 3.59 -24.33
CA THR A 61 -4.05 2.46 -23.81
C THR A 61 -3.21 1.17 -23.79
N GLN A 62 -2.51 0.85 -24.86
CA GLN A 62 -1.64 -0.33 -24.92
C GLN A 62 -0.50 -0.26 -23.91
N TRP A 63 0.08 0.92 -23.71
CA TRP A 63 1.11 1.13 -22.71
C TRP A 63 0.56 0.89 -21.30
N VAL A 64 -0.61 1.44 -20.97
CA VAL A 64 -1.29 1.22 -19.67
C VAL A 64 -1.56 -0.26 -19.42
N GLU A 65 -2.06 -0.98 -20.43
CA GLU A 65 -2.28 -2.43 -20.35
C GLU A 65 -0.99 -3.19 -20.02
N THR A 66 0.10 -2.87 -20.71
CA THR A 66 1.41 -3.47 -20.47
C THR A 66 1.91 -3.22 -19.04
N ILE A 67 1.75 -1.99 -18.53
CA ILE A 67 2.14 -1.64 -17.15
C ILE A 67 1.32 -2.43 -16.14
N PHE A 68 0.02 -2.57 -16.32
CA PHE A 68 -0.83 -3.38 -15.43
C PHE A 68 -0.47 -4.87 -15.46
N GLU A 69 -0.11 -5.44 -16.61
CA GLU A 69 0.36 -6.84 -16.69
C GLU A 69 1.65 -7.06 -15.93
N ARG A 70 2.62 -6.15 -16.09
CA ARG A 70 3.88 -6.17 -15.32
C ARG A 70 3.61 -6.03 -13.82
N THR A 71 2.72 -5.14 -13.42
CA THR A 71 2.35 -4.94 -12.01
C THR A 71 1.87 -6.23 -11.36
N VAL A 72 0.99 -6.99 -12.03
CA VAL A 72 0.51 -8.28 -11.51
C VAL A 72 1.64 -9.31 -11.44
N LEU A 73 2.54 -9.33 -12.41
CA LEU A 73 3.70 -10.22 -12.40
C LEU A 73 4.60 -9.92 -11.19
N ILE A 74 4.98 -8.66 -11.00
CA ILE A 74 5.83 -8.21 -9.88
C ILE A 74 5.13 -8.45 -8.54
N ALA A 75 3.83 -8.17 -8.43
CA ALA A 75 3.06 -8.45 -7.22
C ALA A 75 3.04 -9.93 -6.85
N SER A 76 3.10 -10.83 -7.83
CA SER A 76 3.05 -12.27 -7.63
C SER A 76 4.41 -12.94 -7.43
N THR A 77 5.48 -12.38 -8.00
CA THR A 77 6.84 -12.96 -7.97
C THR A 77 7.77 -12.24 -7.01
N ASP A 78 7.41 -11.01 -6.61
CA ASP A 78 8.24 -10.08 -5.85
C ASP A 78 9.61 -9.86 -6.49
N HIS A 79 9.65 -9.81 -7.82
CA HIS A 79 10.86 -9.65 -8.60
C HIS A 79 10.65 -8.66 -9.77
N TYR A 80 11.55 -7.70 -9.88
CA TYR A 80 11.57 -6.71 -10.96
C TYR A 80 12.98 -6.63 -11.56
N GLU A 81 13.08 -6.85 -12.87
CA GLU A 81 14.28 -6.54 -13.63
C GLU A 81 14.16 -5.12 -14.19
N GLU A 82 15.17 -4.27 -13.92
CA GLU A 82 15.21 -2.90 -14.44
C GLU A 82 15.16 -2.92 -15.98
N GLU A 83 14.03 -2.54 -16.52
CA GLU A 83 13.86 -2.26 -17.95
C GLU A 83 13.46 -0.81 -18.11
N LYS A 84 14.09 -0.10 -19.06
CA LYS A 84 13.68 1.27 -19.38
C LYS A 84 12.22 1.30 -19.81
N ILE A 85 11.37 1.81 -18.93
CA ILE A 85 9.96 2.08 -19.24
C ILE A 85 9.93 3.27 -20.21
N LYS A 86 9.31 3.07 -21.37
CA LYS A 86 9.18 4.14 -22.38
C LYS A 86 8.34 5.28 -21.78
N VAL A 87 8.83 6.51 -21.94
CA VAL A 87 8.12 7.70 -21.51
C VAL A 87 6.82 7.85 -22.31
N HIS A 88 5.70 7.89 -21.60
CA HIS A 88 4.38 8.17 -22.15
C HIS A 88 3.71 9.28 -21.33
N PRO A 89 3.65 10.50 -21.85
CA PRO A 89 3.00 11.59 -21.13
C PRO A 89 1.49 11.33 -21.06
N LEU A 90 0.98 11.18 -19.86
CA LEU A 90 -0.45 11.19 -19.55
C LEU A 90 -0.82 12.50 -18.87
N ALA A 91 -2.11 12.86 -18.89
CA ALA A 91 -2.58 14.00 -18.13
C ALA A 91 -2.32 13.77 -16.62
N ALA A 92 -1.84 14.79 -15.91
CA ALA A 92 -1.41 14.65 -14.51
C ALA A 92 -2.42 13.94 -13.58
N PRO A 93 -3.74 14.19 -13.65
CA PRO A 93 -4.71 13.45 -12.85
C PRO A 93 -4.74 11.95 -13.17
N ILE A 94 -4.60 11.58 -14.45
CA ILE A 94 -4.59 10.17 -14.89
C ILE A 94 -3.29 9.49 -14.45
N SER A 95 -2.16 10.20 -14.52
CA SER A 95 -0.85 9.69 -14.04
C SER A 95 -0.89 9.33 -12.56
N LEU A 96 -1.46 10.21 -11.72
CA LEU A 96 -1.58 9.98 -10.29
C LEU A 96 -2.55 8.82 -9.98
N GLN A 97 -3.69 8.76 -10.66
CA GLN A 97 -4.64 7.65 -10.49
C GLN A 97 -4.04 6.32 -10.93
N LEU A 98 -3.29 6.30 -12.04
CA LEU A 98 -2.59 5.09 -12.48
C LEU A 98 -1.62 4.62 -11.39
N LEU A 99 -0.74 5.49 -10.89
CA LEU A 99 0.22 5.14 -9.82
C LEU A 99 -0.50 4.65 -8.57
N GLU A 100 -1.59 5.29 -8.16
CA GLU A 100 -2.40 4.83 -7.03
C GLU A 100 -2.90 3.39 -7.22
N LYS A 101 -3.45 3.08 -8.40
CA LYS A 101 -3.96 1.72 -8.71
C LYS A 101 -2.84 0.68 -8.78
N LEU A 102 -1.68 1.03 -9.32
CA LEU A 102 -0.51 0.14 -9.34
C LEU A 102 -0.03 -0.16 -7.92
N LEU A 103 0.10 0.86 -7.07
CA LEU A 103 0.48 0.72 -5.66
C LEU A 103 -0.53 -0.14 -4.89
N GLN A 104 -1.84 0.02 -5.14
CA GLN A 104 -2.88 -0.82 -4.52
C GLN A 104 -2.73 -2.30 -4.90
N ILE A 105 -2.36 -2.62 -6.14
CA ILE A 105 -2.10 -4.01 -6.56
C ILE A 105 -0.83 -4.55 -5.90
N LEU A 106 0.27 -3.77 -5.92
CA LEU A 106 1.57 -4.18 -5.39
C LEU A 106 1.55 -4.40 -3.87
N SER A 107 0.72 -3.63 -3.15
CA SER A 107 0.58 -3.70 -1.70
C SER A 107 -0.56 -4.61 -1.22
N ALA A 108 -1.31 -5.27 -2.14
CA ALA A 108 -2.53 -5.99 -1.80
C ALA A 108 -2.33 -7.13 -0.80
N ASP A 109 -1.19 -7.82 -0.87
CA ASP A 109 -0.92 -9.03 -0.08
C ASP A 109 0.32 -8.93 0.80
N GLN A 110 1.26 -8.07 0.45
CA GLN A 110 2.54 -7.91 1.15
C GLN A 110 2.98 -6.44 1.14
N PRO A 111 3.82 -6.02 2.09
CA PRO A 111 4.47 -4.71 2.04
C PRO A 111 5.19 -4.48 0.71
N LEU A 112 5.40 -3.21 0.37
CA LEU A 112 6.16 -2.84 -0.82
C LEU A 112 7.63 -3.18 -0.62
N SER A 113 8.14 -4.18 -1.35
CA SER A 113 9.56 -4.54 -1.42
C SER A 113 10.36 -3.54 -2.26
N GLN A 114 11.70 -3.68 -2.27
CA GLN A 114 12.59 -2.89 -3.12
C GLN A 114 12.15 -2.97 -4.58
N ASP A 115 12.02 -4.18 -5.11
CA ASP A 115 11.65 -4.43 -6.50
C ASP A 115 10.33 -3.74 -6.90
N LYS A 116 9.35 -3.75 -5.99
CA LYS A 116 8.08 -3.04 -6.19
C LYS A 116 8.25 -1.53 -6.22
N LEU A 117 9.10 -1.00 -5.35
CA LEU A 117 9.37 0.44 -5.29
C LEU A 117 10.21 0.91 -6.48
N ASP A 118 11.19 0.11 -6.93
CA ASP A 118 11.98 0.39 -8.13
C ASP A 118 11.09 0.46 -9.36
N PHE A 119 10.19 -0.51 -9.52
CA PHE A 119 9.20 -0.48 -10.59
C PHE A 119 8.32 0.78 -10.53
N ILE A 120 7.79 1.15 -9.37
CA ILE A 120 6.98 2.36 -9.19
C ILE A 120 7.81 3.61 -9.51
N ASN A 121 9.09 3.64 -9.11
CA ASN A 121 9.99 4.73 -9.43
C ASN A 121 10.19 4.90 -10.95
N ASP A 122 10.39 3.80 -11.67
CA ASP A 122 10.53 3.84 -13.13
C ASP A 122 9.24 4.29 -13.81
N VAL A 123 8.08 3.81 -13.35
CA VAL A 123 6.79 4.26 -13.86
C VAL A 123 6.56 5.75 -13.58
N ARG A 124 6.83 6.24 -12.35
CA ARG A 124 6.66 7.67 -12.03
C ARG A 124 7.54 8.57 -12.88
N LEU A 125 8.80 8.15 -13.14
CA LEU A 125 9.73 8.88 -14.01
C LEU A 125 9.20 8.91 -15.45
N ALA A 126 8.68 7.80 -15.96
CA ALA A 126 8.07 7.72 -17.27
C ALA A 126 6.83 8.63 -17.41
N LEU A 127 6.10 8.84 -16.33
CA LEU A 127 4.92 9.71 -16.26
C LEU A 127 5.24 11.17 -15.90
N GLY A 128 6.47 11.47 -15.47
CA GLY A 128 6.88 12.80 -15.01
C GLY A 128 6.23 13.21 -13.68
N VAL A 129 5.92 12.24 -12.80
CA VAL A 129 5.33 12.48 -11.47
C VAL A 129 6.43 12.68 -10.43
N SER A 130 6.26 13.66 -9.54
CA SER A 130 7.24 13.96 -8.48
C SER A 130 7.31 12.85 -7.42
N GLY A 131 8.48 12.66 -6.78
CA GLY A 131 8.64 11.73 -5.66
C GLY A 131 7.69 12.05 -4.52
N LYS A 132 7.52 13.33 -4.17
CA LYS A 132 6.62 13.79 -3.09
C LYS A 132 5.15 13.40 -3.30
N ASP A 133 4.68 13.35 -4.55
CA ASP A 133 3.31 12.94 -4.83
C ASP A 133 3.17 11.42 -4.69
N VAL A 134 4.20 10.65 -5.04
CA VAL A 134 4.23 9.20 -4.79
C VAL A 134 4.28 8.89 -3.29
N ASP A 135 5.08 9.61 -2.50
CA ASP A 135 5.13 9.46 -1.04
C ASP A 135 3.74 9.65 -0.41
N LYS A 136 3.01 10.69 -0.82
CA LYS A 136 1.63 10.91 -0.37
C LYS A 136 0.68 9.77 -0.74
N LEU A 137 0.83 9.21 -1.95
CA LEU A 137 0.04 8.05 -2.37
C LEU A 137 0.35 6.82 -1.51
N ILE A 138 1.62 6.57 -1.19
CA ILE A 138 2.03 5.48 -0.31
C ILE A 138 1.43 5.67 1.09
N GLU A 139 1.49 6.87 1.66
CA GLU A 139 0.87 7.18 2.95
C GLU A 139 -0.65 6.94 2.94
N GLN A 140 -1.33 7.34 1.87
CA GLN A 140 -2.77 7.10 1.72
C GLN A 140 -3.11 5.61 1.63
N ILE A 141 -2.31 4.84 0.89
CA ILE A 141 -2.51 3.40 0.75
C ILE A 141 -2.25 2.68 2.08
N ASP A 142 -1.22 3.06 2.80
CA ASP A 142 -0.95 2.54 4.14
C ASP A 142 -2.09 2.85 5.12
N TYR A 143 -2.65 4.06 5.04
CA TYR A 143 -3.83 4.43 5.83
C TYR A 143 -5.04 3.55 5.49
N LEU A 144 -5.35 3.37 4.21
CA LEU A 144 -6.46 2.52 3.77
C LEU A 144 -6.25 1.06 4.17
N ARG A 145 -5.02 0.56 4.09
CA ARG A 145 -4.68 -0.80 4.51
C ARG A 145 -4.91 -1.00 6.01
N ARG A 146 -4.47 -0.06 6.85
CA ARG A 146 -4.73 -0.09 8.30
C ARG A 146 -6.21 -0.06 8.62
N ARG A 147 -6.96 0.83 7.95
CA ARG A 147 -8.40 0.92 8.11
C ARG A 147 -9.11 -0.38 7.74
N ASN A 148 -8.76 -0.98 6.61
CA ASN A 148 -9.33 -2.26 6.17
C ASN A 148 -8.98 -3.38 7.15
N PHE A 149 -7.73 -3.43 7.62
CA PHE A 149 -7.31 -4.37 8.65
C PHE A 149 -8.16 -4.23 9.93
N THR A 150 -8.33 -3.02 10.43
CA THR A 150 -9.17 -2.76 11.62
C THR A 150 -10.62 -3.19 11.39
N THR A 151 -11.19 -2.88 10.22
CA THR A 151 -12.55 -3.29 9.86
C THR A 151 -12.68 -4.83 9.85
N ASN A 152 -11.72 -5.54 9.25
CA ASN A 152 -11.71 -6.99 9.26
C ASN A 152 -11.61 -7.56 10.68
N LEU A 153 -10.79 -6.98 11.55
CA LEU A 153 -10.71 -7.42 12.95
C LEU A 153 -12.05 -7.23 13.69
N LEU A 154 -12.74 -6.10 13.46
CA LEU A 154 -14.05 -5.84 14.05
C LEU A 154 -15.12 -6.82 13.61
N GLU A 155 -15.05 -7.28 12.37
CA GLU A 155 -16.00 -8.25 11.80
C GLU A 155 -15.71 -9.71 12.19
N LEU A 156 -14.43 -10.07 12.35
CA LEU A 156 -13.99 -11.46 12.52
C LEU A 156 -13.69 -11.85 13.97
N LEU A 157 -13.44 -10.88 14.85
CA LEU A 157 -13.04 -11.13 16.23
C LEU A 157 -14.16 -10.86 17.21
N GLU A 158 -14.27 -11.72 18.22
CA GLU A 158 -15.07 -11.47 19.42
C GLU A 158 -14.45 -10.35 20.26
N GLU A 159 -15.25 -9.75 21.12
CA GLU A 159 -14.86 -8.59 21.95
C GLU A 159 -13.60 -8.83 22.77
N GLU A 160 -13.43 -10.01 23.39
CA GLU A 160 -12.24 -10.35 24.16
C GLU A 160 -10.99 -10.48 23.28
N GLN A 161 -11.15 -11.03 22.07
CA GLN A 161 -10.06 -11.15 21.09
C GLN A 161 -9.65 -9.77 20.56
N ARG A 162 -10.61 -8.89 20.28
CA ARG A 162 -10.34 -7.49 19.89
C ARG A 162 -9.56 -6.74 20.96
N TYR A 163 -9.98 -6.92 22.23
CA TYR A 163 -9.27 -6.31 23.35
C TYR A 163 -7.84 -6.85 23.51
N TRP A 164 -7.63 -8.14 23.28
CA TRP A 164 -6.30 -8.73 23.26
C TRP A 164 -5.42 -8.11 22.15
N VAL A 165 -5.94 -7.97 20.92
CA VAL A 165 -5.21 -7.31 19.83
C VAL A 165 -4.87 -5.86 20.19
N ALA A 166 -5.83 -5.13 20.77
CA ALA A 166 -5.62 -3.77 21.26
C ALA A 166 -4.49 -3.69 22.29
N GLN A 167 -4.41 -4.66 23.22
CA GLN A 167 -3.29 -4.76 24.17
C GLN A 167 -1.95 -5.01 23.48
N MET A 168 -1.93 -5.87 22.44
CA MET A 168 -0.69 -6.14 21.70
C MET A 168 -0.20 -4.88 20.97
N ILE A 169 -1.10 -4.16 20.30
CA ILE A 169 -0.76 -2.91 19.62
C ILE A 169 -0.28 -1.86 20.63
N TRP A 170 -0.97 -1.71 21.77
CA TRP A 170 -0.56 -0.77 22.82
C TRP A 170 0.85 -1.05 23.34
N ARG A 171 1.15 -2.32 23.63
CA ARG A 171 2.48 -2.72 24.10
C ARG A 171 3.54 -2.59 23.02
N ALA A 172 3.18 -2.82 21.76
CA ALA A 172 4.08 -2.58 20.63
C ALA A 172 4.53 -1.12 20.62
N ILE A 173 3.59 -0.17 20.64
CA ILE A 173 3.87 1.28 20.66
C ILE A 173 4.77 1.71 21.86
N HIS A 174 4.82 0.94 22.94
CA HIS A 174 5.56 1.28 24.15
C HIS A 174 6.72 0.32 24.46
N ALA A 175 7.13 -0.53 23.49
CA ALA A 175 8.10 -1.59 23.74
C ALA A 175 9.48 -1.05 24.11
N ASP A 176 9.92 0.03 23.50
CA ASP A 176 11.21 0.71 23.74
C ASP A 176 11.13 1.89 24.74
N HIS A 177 9.95 2.09 25.38
CA HIS A 177 9.67 3.21 26.28
C HIS A 177 9.73 4.61 25.63
N ARG A 178 9.73 4.70 24.31
CA ARG A 178 9.64 5.93 23.53
C ARG A 178 8.44 5.81 22.60
N VAL A 179 7.65 6.85 22.50
CA VAL A 179 6.52 6.88 21.57
C VAL A 179 6.80 7.90 20.48
N ASP A 180 7.02 7.42 19.27
CA ASP A 180 7.21 8.28 18.09
C ASP A 180 5.86 8.80 17.58
N GLN A 181 5.87 9.98 16.96
CA GLN A 181 4.67 10.56 16.38
C GLN A 181 4.05 9.66 15.28
N ARG A 182 4.86 8.85 14.63
CA ARG A 182 4.43 7.89 13.61
C ARG A 182 3.63 6.71 14.19
N GLU A 183 3.92 6.33 15.43
CA GLU A 183 3.22 5.28 16.15
C GLU A 183 1.84 5.72 16.65
N TYR A 184 1.65 7.03 16.91
CA TYR A 184 0.36 7.56 17.34
C TYR A 184 -0.80 7.24 16.40
N LYS A 185 -0.53 7.04 15.11
CA LYS A 185 -1.56 6.63 14.14
C LYS A 185 -2.19 5.26 14.43
N TYR A 186 -1.52 4.40 15.20
CA TYR A 186 -2.04 3.10 15.61
C TYR A 186 -2.97 3.19 16.83
N VAL A 187 -2.93 4.29 17.57
CA VAL A 187 -3.86 4.54 18.69
C VAL A 187 -5.30 4.58 18.18
N GLU A 188 -5.54 5.10 16.97
CA GLU A 188 -6.88 5.08 16.38
C GLU A 188 -7.39 3.65 16.16
N THR A 189 -6.52 2.73 15.72
CA THR A 189 -6.87 1.30 15.62
C THR A 189 -7.25 0.73 16.99
N ILE A 190 -6.48 1.05 18.04
CA ILE A 190 -6.77 0.61 19.40
C ILE A 190 -8.15 1.11 19.84
N LEU A 191 -8.41 2.42 19.68
CA LEU A 191 -9.69 3.02 20.07
C LEU A 191 -10.88 2.36 19.35
N GLN A 192 -10.75 2.06 18.07
CA GLN A 192 -11.80 1.36 17.33
C GLN A 192 -12.01 -0.08 17.85
N LEU A 193 -10.93 -0.82 18.11
CA LEU A 193 -11.02 -2.19 18.62
C LEU A 193 -11.71 -2.28 19.98
N ILE A 194 -11.52 -1.28 20.84
CA ILE A 194 -12.19 -1.19 22.15
C ILE A 194 -13.50 -0.40 22.11
N GLU A 195 -14.03 -0.10 20.90
CA GLU A 195 -15.28 0.63 20.69
C GLU A 195 -15.31 2.02 21.38
N HIS A 196 -14.14 2.70 21.43
CA HIS A 196 -13.95 3.99 22.11
C HIS A 196 -14.33 3.99 23.60
N ASP A 197 -14.30 2.82 24.29
CA ASP A 197 -14.59 2.72 25.71
C ASP A 197 -13.47 3.36 26.56
N PRO A 198 -13.75 4.47 27.28
CA PRO A 198 -12.74 5.17 28.08
C PRO A 198 -12.17 4.34 29.24
N LEU A 199 -12.96 3.44 29.81
CA LEU A 199 -12.52 2.59 30.93
C LEU A 199 -11.53 1.54 30.43
N ARG A 200 -11.82 0.91 29.29
CA ARG A 200 -10.90 -0.03 28.66
C ARG A 200 -9.61 0.66 28.20
N PHE A 201 -9.71 1.86 27.65
CA PHE A 201 -8.52 2.63 27.30
C PHE A 201 -7.68 2.97 28.52
N GLN A 202 -8.29 3.38 29.61
CA GLN A 202 -7.59 3.61 30.88
C GLN A 202 -6.91 2.35 31.41
N GLN A 203 -7.55 1.19 31.29
CA GLN A 203 -6.95 -0.11 31.65
C GLN A 203 -5.73 -0.43 30.80
N LEU A 204 -5.80 -0.16 29.48
CA LEU A 204 -4.64 -0.32 28.57
C LEU A 204 -3.47 0.57 28.99
N CYS A 205 -3.73 1.83 29.33
CA CYS A 205 -2.70 2.78 29.78
C CYS A 205 -2.02 2.37 31.09
N GLN A 206 -2.65 1.52 31.89
CA GLN A 206 -2.13 1.01 33.17
C GLN A 206 -1.44 -0.35 33.04
N LEU A 207 -1.41 -0.94 31.83
CA LEU A 207 -0.74 -2.23 31.62
C LEU A 207 0.77 -2.09 31.83
N ASP A 208 1.30 -2.87 32.75
CA ASP A 208 2.74 -3.04 32.92
C ASP A 208 3.27 -3.89 31.75
N SER A 209 4.36 -3.44 31.14
CA SER A 209 5.05 -4.16 30.07
C SER A 209 5.53 -5.55 30.50
N GLN A 210 5.73 -5.77 31.80
CA GLN A 210 6.22 -7.05 32.35
C GLN A 210 5.10 -8.08 32.63
N VAL A 211 3.83 -7.69 32.53
CA VAL A 211 2.73 -8.65 32.72
C VAL A 211 2.72 -9.63 31.53
N PRO A 212 2.74 -10.95 31.77
CA PRO A 212 2.64 -11.94 30.70
C PRO A 212 1.42 -11.68 29.82
N PHE A 213 1.56 -11.92 28.52
CA PHE A 213 0.43 -11.79 27.63
C PHE A 213 -0.64 -12.86 27.95
N PRO A 214 -1.92 -12.50 27.98
CA PRO A 214 -2.96 -13.50 28.10
C PRO A 214 -2.95 -14.43 26.87
N SER A 215 -3.10 -15.73 27.11
CA SER A 215 -3.20 -16.70 26.01
C SER A 215 -4.43 -16.39 25.16
N ILE A 216 -4.28 -16.32 23.86
CA ILE A 216 -5.40 -16.16 22.95
C ILE A 216 -5.81 -17.51 22.39
N ILE A 217 -7.10 -17.83 22.46
CA ILE A 217 -7.70 -19.07 21.97
C ILE A 217 -8.60 -18.73 20.79
N GLY A 218 -8.55 -19.56 19.74
CA GLY A 218 -9.57 -19.53 18.66
C GLY A 218 -9.28 -18.66 17.44
N LEU A 219 -8.08 -18.06 17.30
CA LEU A 219 -7.71 -17.39 16.05
C LEU A 219 -7.36 -18.39 14.96
N ASP A 220 -7.90 -18.19 13.75
CA ASP A 220 -7.44 -18.93 12.58
C ASP A 220 -6.01 -18.54 12.16
N GLN A 221 -5.36 -19.39 11.36
CA GLN A 221 -3.96 -19.23 11.01
C GLN A 221 -3.70 -17.96 10.16
N ASN A 222 -4.61 -17.58 9.26
CA ASN A 222 -4.44 -16.41 8.41
C ASN A 222 -4.54 -15.14 9.24
N LEU A 223 -5.52 -15.09 10.14
CA LEU A 223 -5.73 -13.95 11.02
C LEU A 223 -4.56 -13.76 12.00
N ARG A 224 -3.99 -14.87 12.55
CA ARG A 224 -2.77 -14.81 13.36
C ARG A 224 -1.61 -14.19 12.58
N LYS A 225 -1.43 -14.61 11.32
CA LYS A 225 -0.36 -14.08 10.46
C LYS A 225 -0.53 -12.60 10.17
N GLU A 226 -1.75 -12.15 9.92
CA GLU A 226 -2.04 -10.73 9.67
C GLU A 226 -1.82 -9.88 10.92
N ILE A 227 -2.28 -10.34 12.09
CA ILE A 227 -2.04 -9.65 13.37
C ILE A 227 -0.53 -9.58 13.65
N TYR A 228 0.20 -10.68 13.47
CA TYR A 228 1.65 -10.71 13.70
C TYR A 228 2.39 -9.75 12.77
N ARG A 229 2.07 -9.77 11.48
CA ARG A 229 2.65 -8.83 10.50
C ARG A 229 2.38 -7.38 10.89
N TYR A 230 1.16 -7.08 11.31
CA TYR A 230 0.78 -5.71 11.72
C TYR A 230 1.59 -5.23 12.94
N ILE A 231 1.83 -6.11 13.91
CA ILE A 231 2.67 -5.80 15.07
C ILE A 231 4.13 -5.58 14.65
N VAL A 232 4.67 -6.42 13.76
CA VAL A 232 6.02 -6.24 13.21
C VAL A 232 6.14 -4.90 12.45
N GLU A 233 5.11 -4.50 11.72
CA GLU A 233 5.08 -3.20 11.03
C GLU A 233 5.10 -2.01 11.99
N ILE A 234 4.44 -2.11 13.14
CA ILE A 234 4.49 -1.07 14.19
C ILE A 234 5.90 -0.93 14.72
N MET A 235 6.54 -2.05 15.09
CA MET A 235 7.88 -2.09 15.65
C MET A 235 8.98 -1.59 14.72
N MET A 236 8.72 -1.60 13.41
CA MET A 236 9.69 -1.17 12.40
C MET A 236 9.37 0.19 11.79
N ILE A 237 8.43 0.95 12.37
CA ILE A 237 7.98 2.21 11.76
C ILE A 237 8.94 3.36 11.97
N ASP A 238 9.67 3.33 13.06
CA ASP A 238 10.74 4.27 13.34
C ASP A 238 12.08 3.80 12.74
N ASP A 239 13.14 4.54 12.99
CA ASP A 239 14.43 4.31 12.35
C ASP A 239 15.36 3.41 13.16
N GLU A 240 14.94 3.01 14.36
CA GLU A 240 15.73 2.26 15.31
C GLU A 240 14.97 0.98 15.70
N TYR A 241 15.42 -0.18 15.23
CA TYR A 241 14.91 -1.46 15.71
C TYR A 241 15.74 -1.91 16.90
N THR A 242 15.19 -1.74 18.09
CA THR A 242 15.87 -1.97 19.37
C THR A 242 15.88 -3.47 19.77
N GLU A 243 16.70 -3.83 20.77
CA GLU A 243 16.70 -5.20 21.32
C GLU A 243 15.39 -5.50 22.05
N GLU A 244 14.81 -4.52 22.71
CA GLU A 244 13.50 -4.59 23.38
C GLU A 244 12.39 -4.92 22.39
N GLU A 245 12.36 -4.25 21.25
CA GLU A 245 11.39 -4.50 20.19
C GLU A 245 11.59 -5.86 19.54
N ALA A 246 12.82 -6.28 19.28
CA ALA A 246 13.14 -7.62 18.78
C ALA A 246 12.67 -8.72 19.73
N ASN A 247 12.85 -8.53 21.04
CA ASN A 247 12.36 -9.44 22.06
C ASN A 247 10.82 -9.48 22.07
N PHE A 248 10.17 -8.32 22.00
CA PHE A 248 8.71 -8.22 21.97
C PHE A 248 8.12 -8.95 20.74
N VAL A 249 8.65 -8.70 19.55
CA VAL A 249 8.24 -9.37 18.31
C VAL A 249 8.39 -10.89 18.41
N ARG A 250 9.51 -11.35 18.99
CA ARG A 250 9.74 -12.78 19.23
C ARG A 250 8.66 -13.36 20.15
N ASP A 251 8.42 -12.72 21.29
CA ASP A 251 7.51 -13.21 22.32
C ASP A 251 6.05 -13.25 21.81
N VAL A 252 5.62 -12.25 21.05
CA VAL A 252 4.31 -12.26 20.39
C VAL A 252 4.21 -13.38 19.35
N GLY A 253 5.25 -13.59 18.54
CA GLY A 253 5.28 -14.67 17.56
C GLY A 253 5.17 -16.07 18.21
N GLU A 254 5.87 -16.29 19.33
CA GLU A 254 5.78 -17.54 20.10
C GLU A 254 4.37 -17.77 20.67
N GLN A 255 3.72 -16.72 21.16
CA GLN A 255 2.35 -16.82 21.65
C GLN A 255 1.33 -17.13 20.57
N LEU A 256 1.54 -16.60 19.35
CA LEU A 256 0.74 -16.92 18.19
C LEU A 256 1.04 -18.31 17.61
N GLY A 257 2.05 -19.02 18.16
CA GLY A 257 2.42 -20.38 17.81
C GLY A 257 3.39 -20.48 16.64
N TYR A 258 4.13 -19.40 16.32
CA TYR A 258 5.13 -19.40 15.26
C TYR A 258 6.49 -19.86 15.75
N ASP A 259 7.13 -20.77 15.02
CA ASP A 259 8.52 -21.10 15.19
C ASP A 259 9.45 -19.99 14.64
N ALA A 260 10.77 -20.12 14.86
CA ALA A 260 11.75 -19.12 14.43
C ALA A 260 11.71 -18.88 12.91
N HIS A 261 11.57 -19.95 12.11
CA HIS A 261 11.55 -19.86 10.66
C HIS A 261 10.27 -19.19 10.13
N GLU A 262 9.14 -19.47 10.76
CA GLU A 262 7.85 -18.82 10.41
C GLU A 262 7.87 -17.34 10.77
N ARG A 263 8.46 -16.97 11.91
CA ARG A 263 8.68 -15.58 12.30
C ARG A 263 9.53 -14.84 11.29
N ASP A 264 10.67 -15.40 10.90
CA ASP A 264 11.57 -14.78 9.92
C ASP A 264 10.87 -14.52 8.58
N LYS A 265 10.01 -15.42 8.12
CA LYS A 265 9.21 -15.21 6.89
C LYS A 265 8.25 -14.01 6.95
N VAL A 266 7.87 -13.58 8.13
CA VAL A 266 7.02 -12.38 8.31
C VAL A 266 7.89 -11.14 8.52
N ILE A 267 8.96 -11.26 9.32
CA ILE A 267 9.82 -10.13 9.71
C ILE A 267 10.64 -9.62 8.52
N GLN A 268 11.29 -10.50 7.76
CA GLN A 268 12.21 -10.12 6.68
C GLN A 268 11.56 -9.23 5.60
N PRO A 269 10.37 -9.55 5.07
CA PRO A 269 9.72 -8.68 4.09
C PRO A 269 9.36 -7.29 4.64
N VAL A 270 8.95 -7.21 5.92
CA VAL A 270 8.60 -5.95 6.57
C VAL A 270 9.84 -5.09 6.80
N ALA A 271 10.92 -5.70 7.35
CA ALA A 271 12.19 -5.02 7.59
C ALA A 271 12.78 -4.47 6.28
N SER A 272 12.79 -5.29 5.22
CA SER A 272 13.25 -4.87 3.90
C SER A 272 12.45 -3.69 3.37
N ALA A 273 11.12 -3.75 3.45
CA ALA A 273 10.24 -2.68 2.98
C ALA A 273 10.46 -1.34 3.71
N GLN A 274 10.73 -1.37 5.01
CA GLN A 274 10.96 -0.15 5.81
C GLN A 274 12.32 0.50 5.52
N MET A 275 13.39 -0.28 5.42
CA MET A 275 14.72 0.24 5.06
C MET A 275 14.72 0.98 3.73
N ILE A 276 13.92 0.54 2.80
CA ILE A 276 13.89 1.00 1.43
C ILE A 276 13.06 2.28 1.25
N ARG A 277 11.98 2.44 1.99
CA ARG A 277 11.13 3.66 1.95
C ARG A 277 11.92 4.95 2.17
N LYS A 278 13.06 4.89 2.88
CA LYS A 278 13.92 6.03 3.15
C LYS A 278 14.81 6.44 1.97
N ILE A 279 15.07 5.56 1.03
CA ILE A 279 16.08 5.75 -0.01
C ILE A 279 15.46 6.22 -1.34
N HIS A 280 14.22 5.86 -1.66
CA HIS A 280 13.71 5.96 -3.03
C HIS A 280 13.05 7.26 -3.44
N PHE A 281 12.51 8.04 -2.51
CA PHE A 281 11.75 9.25 -2.86
C PHE A 281 12.35 10.54 -2.28
N GLN A 282 13.58 10.49 -1.79
CA GLN A 282 14.35 11.70 -1.50
C GLN A 282 14.83 12.32 -2.83
N ASP A 283 14.31 13.52 -3.17
CA ASP A 283 14.74 14.35 -4.30
C ASP A 283 16.17 14.88 -4.09
#